data_2442395c020e0997518373e029689fbf
#
_entry.id   2442395c020e0997518373e029689fbf
#
_cell.length_a   1.000
_cell.length_b   1.000
_cell.length_c   1.000
_cell.angle_alpha   90.00
_cell.angle_beta   90.00
_cell.angle_gamma   90.00
#
_symmetry.space_group_name_H-M   'P 1'
#
loop_
_entity.id
_entity.type
_entity.pdbx_description
1 polymer ?
#
loop_
_entity_poly.entity_id
_entity_poly.type
_entity_poly.pdbx_seq_one_letter_code
_entity_poly.pdbx_strand_id
1 'polypeptide(L)'
;LTYQVLFGTLNGIILEERSVMGLVNIAGAGVKLVMVGGKGGVGKTTCAASIALKLAMDGKRVLAISSDPTPSLSDIFEVDVGDRERKVVDRYELYGLEVSSEIVLKRWKERFGPEIYEVVSSFASVDYDFVDYIGSAPGIEEEYMLNFIMELVEGNAYDVVVWDTAPAGHTLRLLKLPELFLAHMEAATKFYMNIYSHFEKLKNTIKLGDSKRTLLEIIASWEALAERIVAFIRNREAVKYLVVTIPEALGVRLTERMIKELEENSLTVENIIINNVVKDEDCEFHKVRRKMQERYIQLIQDVYGEKNIMLLHLSPYEIKGPERIAEVAKKLFQ
;
A
#
# COMPACT_ATOMS: atom_id res chain seq x y z
N LEU A 1 -18.90 -20.61 17.20
CA LEU A 1 -19.26 -20.47 18.62
C LEU A 1 -18.84 -19.11 19.12
N THR A 2 -19.82 -18.34 19.41
CA THR A 2 -20.18 -17.40 20.45
C THR A 2 -19.95 -15.92 20.12
N TYR A 3 -20.90 -15.36 19.32
CA TYR A 3 -21.17 -13.92 19.31
C TYR A 3 -22.54 -13.65 20.01
N GLN A 4 -22.60 -13.98 21.26
CA GLN A 4 -23.70 -13.59 22.16
C GLN A 4 -23.09 -13.36 23.52
N VAL A 5 -22.66 -12.16 23.83
CA VAL A 5 -22.61 -11.52 25.15
C VAL A 5 -21.93 -10.16 24.95
N LEU A 6 -22.72 -9.12 25.06
CA LEU A 6 -22.48 -7.84 25.71
C LEU A 6 -23.47 -6.80 25.17
N PHE A 7 -24.77 -7.02 25.51
CA PHE A 7 -25.74 -5.93 25.52
C PHE A 7 -25.96 -5.53 26.99
N GLY A 8 -25.02 -4.75 27.51
CA GLY A 8 -25.20 -4.04 28.78
C GLY A 8 -25.52 -2.57 28.46
N THR A 9 -26.53 -2.07 29.14
CA THR A 9 -27.04 -0.70 29.12
C THR A 9 -25.92 0.33 29.28
N LEU A 10 -25.65 1.15 28.25
CA LEU A 10 -24.78 2.31 28.32
C LEU A 10 -25.62 3.57 28.43
N ASN A 11 -25.79 4.05 29.67
CA ASN A 11 -26.16 5.43 29.95
C ASN A 11 -24.95 6.34 29.71
N GLY A 12 -25.12 7.33 28.84
CA GLY A 12 -24.46 8.62 28.82
C GLY A 12 -22.97 8.66 29.15
N ILE A 13 -22.10 8.06 28.31
CA ILE A 13 -20.66 8.34 28.36
C ILE A 13 -20.40 9.50 27.40
N ILE A 14 -20.13 10.68 27.99
CA ILE A 14 -19.50 11.79 27.29
C ILE A 14 -18.18 11.24 26.73
N LEU A 15 -17.99 11.33 25.40
CA LEU A 15 -16.70 11.11 24.78
C LEU A 15 -15.75 12.17 25.36
N GLU A 16 -15.04 11.86 26.46
CA GLU A 16 -13.87 12.63 26.82
C GLU A 16 -12.95 12.61 25.62
N GLU A 17 -12.62 13.80 25.11
CA GLU A 17 -11.56 13.99 24.13
C GLU A 17 -10.26 13.47 24.76
N ARG A 18 -10.01 12.15 24.63
CA ARG A 18 -8.65 11.66 24.80
C ARG A 18 -7.81 12.48 23.84
N SER A 19 -6.78 13.13 24.36
CA SER A 19 -5.81 13.90 23.60
C SER A 19 -5.43 13.12 22.33
N VAL A 20 -6.07 13.43 21.23
CA VAL A 20 -5.80 12.85 19.92
C VAL A 20 -4.45 13.43 19.51
N MET A 21 -3.39 12.66 19.65
CA MET A 21 -2.11 13.07 19.09
C MET A 21 -2.23 13.02 17.56
N GLY A 22 -2.04 14.17 16.91
CA GLY A 22 -2.02 14.23 15.46
C GLY A 22 -1.03 13.21 14.84
N LEU A 23 -0.99 13.09 13.52
CA LEU A 23 -0.11 12.16 12.78
C LEU A 23 1.38 12.52 12.90
N VAL A 24 1.85 12.86 14.11
CA VAL A 24 3.23 13.35 14.37
C VAL A 24 4.28 12.29 14.02
N ASN A 25 3.98 11.01 14.27
CA ASN A 25 4.88 9.90 13.97
C ASN A 25 5.16 9.69 12.47
N ILE A 26 4.29 10.21 11.60
CA ILE A 26 4.46 10.16 10.13
C ILE A 26 5.44 11.24 9.64
N ALA A 27 5.60 12.33 10.39
CA ALA A 27 6.50 13.43 10.02
C ALA A 27 7.97 13.19 10.43
N GLY A 28 8.29 12.08 11.10
CA GLY A 28 9.62 11.76 11.59
C GLY A 28 10.70 11.77 10.50
N ALA A 29 11.94 12.12 10.88
CA ALA A 29 13.07 12.24 9.95
C ALA A 29 13.44 10.92 9.24
N GLY A 30 13.19 9.77 9.88
CA GLY A 30 13.49 8.44 9.33
C GLY A 30 12.42 7.89 8.39
N VAL A 31 11.22 8.49 8.35
CA VAL A 31 10.11 8.01 7.53
C VAL A 31 10.38 8.28 6.06
N LYS A 32 10.35 7.25 5.25
CA LYS A 32 10.59 7.27 3.79
C LYS A 32 9.36 6.91 2.98
N LEU A 33 8.48 6.08 3.53
CA LEU A 33 7.25 5.64 2.87
C LEU A 33 6.08 5.71 3.84
N VAL A 34 4.98 6.34 3.41
CA VAL A 34 3.69 6.32 4.10
C VAL A 34 2.69 5.60 3.20
N MET A 35 2.18 4.47 3.64
CA MET A 35 1.17 3.68 2.92
C MET A 35 -0.20 3.94 3.51
N VAL A 36 -1.12 4.42 2.66
CA VAL A 36 -2.50 4.74 3.06
C VAL A 36 -3.44 3.67 2.51
N GLY A 37 -3.91 2.80 3.40
CA GLY A 37 -4.79 1.68 3.07
C GLY A 37 -6.22 1.90 3.55
N GLY A 38 -7.14 1.08 3.04
CA GLY A 38 -8.54 1.09 3.42
C GLY A 38 -9.47 0.61 2.31
N LYS A 39 -10.74 0.46 2.63
CA LYS A 39 -11.79 0.08 1.66
C LYS A 39 -11.95 1.16 0.57
N GLY A 40 -12.48 0.78 -0.59
CA GLY A 40 -12.90 1.75 -1.60
C GLY A 40 -13.93 2.76 -1.07
N GLY A 41 -13.76 4.03 -1.40
CA GLY A 41 -14.69 5.10 -1.03
C GLY A 41 -14.62 5.62 0.41
N VAL A 42 -13.62 5.22 1.22
CA VAL A 42 -13.47 5.72 2.60
C VAL A 42 -12.70 7.03 2.70
N GLY A 43 -12.13 7.55 1.59
CA GLY A 43 -11.35 8.79 1.56
C GLY A 43 -9.83 8.59 1.68
N LYS A 44 -9.30 7.45 1.23
CA LYS A 44 -7.85 7.18 1.18
C LYS A 44 -7.08 8.28 0.46
N THR A 45 -7.48 8.58 -0.77
CA THR A 45 -6.84 9.59 -1.62
C THR A 45 -6.82 10.97 -0.96
N THR A 46 -7.93 11.36 -0.33
CA THR A 46 -8.02 12.63 0.42
C THR A 46 -7.02 12.66 1.57
N CYS A 47 -6.92 11.57 2.34
CA CYS A 47 -5.97 11.48 3.45
C CYS A 47 -4.52 11.45 2.92
N ALA A 48 -4.23 10.66 1.88
CA ALA A 48 -2.91 10.58 1.28
C ALA A 48 -2.45 11.94 0.72
N ALA A 49 -3.29 12.62 -0.07
CA ALA A 49 -3.01 13.95 -0.59
C ALA A 49 -2.78 14.97 0.52
N SER A 50 -3.58 14.91 1.60
CA SER A 50 -3.44 15.82 2.76
C SER A 50 -2.15 15.58 3.53
N ILE A 51 -1.76 14.32 3.73
CA ILE A 51 -0.48 13.94 4.34
C ILE A 51 0.68 14.42 3.47
N ALA A 52 0.62 14.15 2.17
CA ALA A 52 1.67 14.54 1.23
C ALA A 52 1.85 16.06 1.19
N LEU A 53 0.74 16.82 1.12
CA LEU A 53 0.77 18.27 1.13
C LEU A 53 1.35 18.80 2.45
N LYS A 54 0.96 18.26 3.61
CA LYS A 54 1.51 18.68 4.90
C LYS A 54 3.02 18.49 4.97
N LEU A 55 3.51 17.32 4.59
CA LEU A 55 4.93 17.02 4.59
C LEU A 55 5.70 17.96 3.65
N ALA A 56 5.13 18.31 2.50
CA ALA A 56 5.72 19.28 1.58
C ALA A 56 5.68 20.73 2.14
N MET A 57 4.60 21.11 2.85
CA MET A 57 4.52 22.39 3.58
C MET A 57 5.58 22.49 4.68
N ASP A 58 5.96 21.37 5.29
CA ASP A 58 7.03 21.27 6.29
C ASP A 58 8.45 21.25 5.67
N GLY A 59 8.55 21.48 4.35
CA GLY A 59 9.82 21.64 3.64
C GLY A 59 10.42 20.35 3.07
N LYS A 60 9.70 19.21 3.13
CA LYS A 60 10.14 17.97 2.51
C LYS A 60 9.84 17.95 1.01
N ARG A 61 10.67 17.26 0.24
CA ARG A 61 10.38 16.91 -1.15
C ARG A 61 9.59 15.61 -1.16
N VAL A 62 8.33 15.67 -1.61
CA VAL A 62 7.34 14.58 -1.45
C VAL A 62 6.83 14.12 -2.80
N LEU A 63 6.71 12.80 -2.97
CA LEU A 63 6.00 12.19 -4.08
C LEU A 63 4.73 11.51 -3.56
N ALA A 64 3.57 11.96 -4.03
CA ALA A 64 2.30 11.28 -3.84
C ALA A 64 2.08 10.30 -5.02
N ILE A 65 1.89 9.03 -4.72
CA ILE A 65 1.63 7.99 -5.74
C ILE A 65 0.24 7.42 -5.52
N SER A 66 -0.53 7.26 -6.59
CA SER A 66 -1.74 6.46 -6.59
C SER A 66 -1.57 5.24 -7.47
N SER A 67 -1.96 4.08 -6.95
CA SER A 67 -2.13 2.83 -7.70
C SER A 67 -3.60 2.44 -7.85
N ASP A 68 -4.52 3.38 -7.58
CA ASP A 68 -5.94 3.18 -7.90
C ASP A 68 -6.12 3.30 -9.42
N PRO A 69 -6.88 2.41 -10.06
CA PRO A 69 -7.12 2.49 -11.51
C PRO A 69 -7.88 3.74 -11.95
N THR A 70 -8.48 4.49 -11.03
CA THR A 70 -9.10 5.78 -11.31
C THR A 70 -8.12 6.94 -11.10
N PRO A 71 -8.12 8.00 -11.93
CA PRO A 71 -7.21 9.15 -11.82
C PRO A 71 -7.54 10.02 -10.60
N SER A 72 -7.33 9.48 -9.42
CA SER A 72 -7.77 10.03 -8.14
C SER A 72 -6.92 11.20 -7.62
N LEU A 73 -5.59 11.21 -7.93
CA LEU A 73 -4.71 12.33 -7.59
C LEU A 73 -4.95 13.50 -8.53
N SER A 74 -5.18 13.23 -9.83
CA SER A 74 -5.54 14.26 -10.81
C SER A 74 -6.80 15.00 -10.39
N ASP A 75 -7.83 14.26 -9.97
CA ASP A 75 -9.10 14.85 -9.53
C ASP A 75 -8.96 15.68 -8.25
N ILE A 76 -8.21 15.21 -7.26
CA ILE A 76 -8.13 15.87 -5.96
C ILE A 76 -7.22 17.11 -5.99
N PHE A 77 -6.13 17.09 -6.78
CA PHE A 77 -5.25 18.24 -6.95
C PHE A 77 -5.68 19.19 -8.05
N GLU A 78 -6.71 18.83 -8.85
CA GLU A 78 -7.18 19.57 -10.02
C GLU A 78 -6.06 19.82 -11.06
N VAL A 79 -5.15 18.84 -11.20
CA VAL A 79 -4.01 18.87 -12.12
C VAL A 79 -3.94 17.53 -12.83
N ASP A 80 -3.79 17.51 -14.16
CA ASP A 80 -3.55 16.27 -14.90
C ASP A 80 -2.19 15.67 -14.51
N VAL A 81 -2.18 14.70 -13.57
CA VAL A 81 -0.98 14.08 -13.02
C VAL A 81 -0.36 13.09 -14.02
N GLY A 82 -1.13 12.08 -14.43
CA GLY A 82 -0.70 11.07 -15.39
C GLY A 82 0.42 10.15 -14.89
N ASP A 83 1.09 9.48 -15.84
CA ASP A 83 2.05 8.40 -15.62
C ASP A 83 3.52 8.86 -15.43
N ARG A 84 3.72 10.16 -15.28
CA ARG A 84 5.04 10.77 -15.03
C ARG A 84 4.97 11.67 -13.81
N GLU A 85 6.06 11.71 -13.08
CA GLU A 85 6.21 12.60 -11.94
C GLU A 85 5.95 14.05 -12.37
N ARG A 86 4.90 14.65 -11.81
CA ARG A 86 4.48 16.02 -12.10
C ARG A 86 4.29 16.81 -10.83
N LYS A 87 4.79 18.05 -10.81
CA LYS A 87 4.55 18.96 -9.70
C LYS A 87 3.06 19.30 -9.63
N VAL A 88 2.41 19.06 -8.48
CA VAL A 88 0.96 19.23 -8.30
C VAL A 88 0.59 20.49 -7.51
N VAL A 89 1.57 21.10 -6.83
CA VAL A 89 1.40 22.38 -6.14
C VAL A 89 2.64 23.23 -6.38
N ASP A 90 2.51 24.36 -7.06
CA ASP A 90 3.66 25.20 -7.45
C ASP A 90 4.50 25.70 -6.28
N ARG A 91 3.82 26.03 -5.16
CA ARG A 91 4.46 26.61 -3.97
C ARG A 91 5.34 25.63 -3.20
N TYR A 92 5.10 24.30 -3.31
CA TYR A 92 5.77 23.29 -2.50
C TYR A 92 6.45 22.24 -3.38
N GLU A 93 7.42 21.55 -2.83
CA GLU A 93 8.08 20.41 -3.51
C GLU A 93 7.23 19.14 -3.39
N LEU A 94 6.01 19.23 -3.92
CA LEU A 94 5.02 18.15 -3.99
C LEU A 94 4.81 17.71 -5.43
N TYR A 95 5.07 16.45 -5.67
CA TYR A 95 4.91 15.78 -6.97
C TYR A 95 3.84 14.71 -6.87
N GLY A 96 3.13 14.47 -7.97
CA GLY A 96 2.14 13.40 -8.12
C GLY A 96 2.55 12.42 -9.20
N LEU A 97 2.12 11.17 -9.06
CA LEU A 97 2.29 10.10 -10.03
C LEU A 97 1.09 9.15 -9.95
N GLU A 98 0.44 8.88 -11.08
CA GLU A 98 -0.62 7.88 -11.18
C GLU A 98 -0.10 6.68 -11.98
N VAL A 99 -0.09 5.50 -11.37
CA VAL A 99 0.49 4.30 -11.95
C VAL A 99 -0.62 3.30 -12.25
N SER A 100 -0.98 3.16 -13.53
CA SER A 100 -1.96 2.16 -13.96
C SER A 100 -1.34 0.76 -14.06
N SER A 101 -2.18 -0.28 -13.96
CA SER A 101 -1.80 -1.68 -14.18
C SER A 101 -1.05 -1.89 -15.48
N GLU A 102 -1.49 -1.21 -16.56
CA GLU A 102 -0.87 -1.31 -17.87
C GLU A 102 0.58 -0.82 -17.85
N ILE A 103 0.84 0.31 -17.19
CA ILE A 103 2.18 0.88 -17.05
C ILE A 103 3.07 -0.02 -16.19
N VAL A 104 2.50 -0.56 -15.10
CA VAL A 104 3.20 -1.50 -14.20
C VAL A 104 3.65 -2.73 -14.99
N LEU A 105 2.75 -3.38 -15.71
CA LEU A 105 3.06 -4.57 -16.51
C LEU A 105 4.05 -4.28 -17.63
N LYS A 106 3.94 -3.13 -18.30
CA LYS A 106 4.91 -2.72 -19.31
C LYS A 106 6.31 -2.59 -18.73
N ARG A 107 6.47 -1.87 -17.61
CA ARG A 107 7.76 -1.69 -16.92
C ARG A 107 8.31 -3.02 -16.39
N TRP A 108 7.43 -3.88 -15.86
CA TRP A 108 7.80 -5.22 -15.43
C TRP A 108 8.37 -6.05 -16.60
N LYS A 109 7.69 -6.05 -17.75
CA LYS A 109 8.14 -6.75 -18.94
C LYS A 109 9.48 -6.22 -19.46
N GLU A 110 9.67 -4.90 -19.48
CA GLU A 110 10.92 -4.28 -19.87
C GLU A 110 12.07 -4.68 -18.94
N ARG A 111 11.80 -4.80 -17.64
CA ARG A 111 12.80 -5.10 -16.61
C ARG A 111 13.15 -6.57 -16.49
N PHE A 112 12.16 -7.44 -16.44
CA PHE A 112 12.32 -8.87 -16.15
C PHE A 112 12.10 -9.78 -17.36
N GLY A 113 11.43 -9.30 -18.40
CA GLY A 113 11.06 -10.11 -19.56
C GLY A 113 12.24 -10.79 -20.24
N PRO A 114 13.39 -10.12 -20.50
CA PRO A 114 14.55 -10.76 -21.09
C PRO A 114 15.11 -11.91 -20.22
N GLU A 115 15.21 -11.71 -18.91
CA GLU A 115 15.70 -12.71 -17.96
C GLU A 115 14.74 -13.91 -17.86
N ILE A 116 13.43 -13.64 -17.80
CA ILE A 116 12.38 -14.70 -17.78
C ILE A 116 12.43 -15.50 -19.07
N TYR A 117 12.54 -14.85 -20.22
CA TYR A 117 12.64 -15.54 -21.51
C TYR A 117 13.89 -16.43 -21.57
N GLU A 118 15.03 -15.95 -21.10
CA GLU A 118 16.26 -16.74 -21.03
C GLU A 118 16.09 -17.98 -20.16
N VAL A 119 15.47 -17.81 -18.97
CA VAL A 119 15.18 -18.91 -18.06
C VAL A 119 14.27 -19.94 -18.73
N VAL A 120 13.12 -19.53 -19.26
CA VAL A 120 12.11 -20.44 -19.79
C VAL A 120 12.58 -21.11 -21.08
N SER A 121 13.22 -20.37 -21.98
CA SER A 121 13.74 -20.90 -23.25
C SER A 121 14.88 -21.92 -23.07
N SER A 122 15.55 -21.92 -21.91
CA SER A 122 16.54 -22.94 -21.56
C SER A 122 15.94 -24.34 -21.31
N PHE A 123 14.63 -24.41 -21.02
CA PHE A 123 13.91 -25.67 -20.71
C PHE A 123 12.96 -26.11 -21.83
N ALA A 124 12.38 -25.15 -22.55
CA ALA A 124 11.37 -25.42 -23.55
C ALA A 124 11.52 -24.44 -24.74
N SER A 125 11.17 -24.92 -25.93
CA SER A 125 11.04 -24.01 -27.08
C SER A 125 9.76 -23.22 -26.92
N VAL A 126 9.89 -21.94 -26.53
CA VAL A 126 8.78 -21.01 -26.32
C VAL A 126 9.06 -19.71 -27.09
N ASP A 127 7.99 -19.05 -27.51
CA ASP A 127 8.08 -17.73 -28.09
C ASP A 127 8.12 -16.64 -26.99
N TYR A 128 8.62 -15.45 -27.30
CA TYR A 128 8.71 -14.36 -26.33
C TYR A 128 7.34 -13.93 -25.77
N ASP A 129 6.25 -14.21 -26.48
CA ASP A 129 4.88 -13.98 -26.02
C ASP A 129 4.53 -14.74 -24.72
N PHE A 130 5.32 -15.77 -24.38
CA PHE A 130 5.18 -16.46 -23.10
C PHE A 130 5.45 -15.55 -21.90
N VAL A 131 6.27 -14.52 -22.06
CA VAL A 131 6.53 -13.50 -21.03
C VAL A 131 5.24 -12.72 -20.72
N ASP A 132 4.40 -12.45 -21.73
CA ASP A 132 3.11 -11.78 -21.53
C ASP A 132 2.14 -12.66 -20.73
N TYR A 133 2.17 -13.96 -20.99
CA TYR A 133 1.38 -14.93 -20.21
C TYR A 133 1.81 -14.95 -18.74
N ILE A 134 3.11 -14.97 -18.45
CA ILE A 134 3.62 -14.87 -17.06
C ILE A 134 3.22 -13.53 -16.43
N GLY A 135 3.40 -12.42 -17.16
CA GLY A 135 3.05 -11.07 -16.68
C GLY A 135 1.57 -10.92 -16.33
N SER A 136 0.71 -11.72 -16.95
CA SER A 136 -0.73 -11.74 -16.64
C SER A 136 -1.09 -12.57 -15.40
N ALA A 137 -0.12 -13.27 -14.79
CA ALA A 137 -0.37 -14.05 -13.60
C ALA A 137 -0.75 -13.17 -12.41
N PRO A 138 -1.76 -13.59 -11.61
CA PRO A 138 -2.17 -12.82 -10.44
C PRO A 138 -1.01 -12.61 -9.48
N GLY A 139 -0.75 -11.35 -9.13
CA GLY A 139 0.29 -10.97 -8.17
C GLY A 139 1.52 -10.31 -8.78
N ILE A 140 1.81 -10.51 -10.05
CA ILE A 140 2.97 -9.91 -10.73
C ILE A 140 2.91 -8.38 -10.72
N GLU A 141 1.73 -7.83 -10.99
CA GLU A 141 1.52 -6.38 -10.96
C GLU A 141 1.82 -5.79 -9.58
N GLU A 142 1.24 -6.41 -8.57
CA GLU A 142 1.37 -5.96 -7.19
C GLU A 142 2.83 -6.09 -6.69
N GLU A 143 3.52 -7.16 -7.05
CA GLU A 143 4.91 -7.37 -6.68
C GLU A 143 5.83 -6.33 -7.33
N TYR A 144 5.65 -6.08 -8.61
CA TYR A 144 6.42 -5.06 -9.29
C TYR A 144 6.17 -3.66 -8.71
N MET A 145 4.93 -3.38 -8.29
CA MET A 145 4.61 -2.11 -7.64
C MET A 145 5.41 -1.90 -6.34
N LEU A 146 5.58 -2.94 -5.52
CA LEU A 146 6.44 -2.87 -4.34
C LEU A 146 7.90 -2.60 -4.69
N ASN A 147 8.43 -3.30 -5.69
CA ASN A 147 9.78 -3.07 -6.17
C ASN A 147 9.96 -1.63 -6.66
N PHE A 148 9.02 -1.14 -7.47
CA PHE A 148 9.03 0.22 -8.00
C PHE A 148 9.02 1.28 -6.89
N ILE A 149 8.17 1.12 -5.88
CA ILE A 149 8.13 2.02 -4.71
C ILE A 149 9.45 1.96 -3.93
N MET A 150 10.02 0.77 -3.72
CA MET A 150 11.30 0.61 -3.05
C MET A 150 12.43 1.33 -3.81
N GLU A 151 12.50 1.16 -5.12
CA GLU A 151 13.49 1.85 -5.96
C GLU A 151 13.35 3.38 -5.90
N LEU A 152 12.13 3.91 -5.90
CA LEU A 152 11.88 5.35 -5.73
C LEU A 152 12.37 5.87 -4.38
N VAL A 153 12.17 5.11 -3.31
CA VAL A 153 12.64 5.47 -1.96
C VAL A 153 14.17 5.39 -1.87
N GLU A 154 14.77 4.32 -2.39
CA GLU A 154 16.23 4.13 -2.38
C GLU A 154 16.96 5.13 -3.27
N GLY A 155 16.33 5.58 -4.34
CA GLY A 155 16.87 6.59 -5.27
C GLY A 155 17.07 7.98 -4.63
N ASN A 156 16.52 8.22 -3.44
CA ASN A 156 16.64 9.46 -2.68
C ASN A 156 16.29 10.74 -3.46
N ALA A 157 15.48 10.63 -4.52
CA ALA A 157 14.96 11.78 -5.25
C ALA A 157 13.92 12.54 -4.43
N TYR A 158 13.29 11.86 -3.48
CA TYR A 158 12.26 12.38 -2.57
C TYR A 158 12.64 12.06 -1.12
N ASP A 159 12.27 12.97 -0.21
CA ASP A 159 12.45 12.73 1.23
C ASP A 159 11.46 11.69 1.73
N VAL A 160 10.21 11.74 1.22
CA VAL A 160 9.11 10.84 1.56
C VAL A 160 8.26 10.53 0.35
N VAL A 161 7.88 9.28 0.21
CA VAL A 161 6.85 8.82 -0.72
C VAL A 161 5.56 8.57 0.07
N VAL A 162 4.44 9.13 -0.39
CA VAL A 162 3.10 8.85 0.16
C VAL A 162 2.32 8.04 -0.87
N TRP A 163 2.01 6.81 -0.54
CA TRP A 163 1.35 5.89 -1.45
C TRP A 163 -0.13 5.68 -1.09
N ASP A 164 -1.01 6.22 -1.93
CA ASP A 164 -2.43 5.90 -1.95
C ASP A 164 -2.63 4.53 -2.59
N THR A 165 -2.81 3.52 -1.75
CA THR A 165 -2.88 2.15 -2.22
C THR A 165 -4.24 1.81 -2.83
N ALA A 166 -4.27 0.87 -3.77
CA ALA A 166 -5.51 0.29 -4.27
C ALA A 166 -6.39 -0.26 -3.12
N PRO A 167 -7.70 -0.49 -3.33
CA PRO A 167 -8.59 -0.98 -2.27
C PRO A 167 -8.08 -2.23 -1.56
N ALA A 168 -8.35 -2.36 -0.27
CA ALA A 168 -7.79 -3.31 0.69
C ALA A 168 -7.57 -4.76 0.20
N GLY A 169 -8.43 -5.29 -0.69
CA GLY A 169 -8.28 -6.64 -1.22
C GLY A 169 -7.03 -6.83 -2.10
N HIS A 170 -6.60 -5.80 -2.82
CA HIS A 170 -5.38 -5.80 -3.62
C HIS A 170 -4.14 -5.57 -2.73
N THR A 171 -4.21 -4.59 -1.84
CA THR A 171 -3.10 -4.27 -0.91
C THR A 171 -2.69 -5.48 -0.07
N LEU A 172 -3.65 -6.28 0.40
CA LEU A 172 -3.36 -7.46 1.22
C LEU A 172 -2.72 -8.60 0.42
N ARG A 173 -3.09 -8.78 -0.85
CA ARG A 173 -2.38 -9.70 -1.76
C ARG A 173 -0.94 -9.27 -1.96
N LEU A 174 -0.74 -8.00 -2.23
CA LEU A 174 0.54 -7.33 -2.41
C LEU A 174 1.54 -7.64 -1.28
N LEU A 175 1.08 -7.74 -0.04
CA LEU A 175 1.93 -7.97 1.13
C LEU A 175 2.29 -9.44 1.38
N LYS A 176 1.52 -10.38 0.82
CA LYS A 176 1.81 -11.84 0.87
C LYS A 176 2.70 -12.31 -0.28
N LEU A 177 2.81 -11.50 -1.32
CA LEU A 177 3.50 -11.87 -2.56
C LEU A 177 4.99 -12.12 -2.39
N PRO A 178 5.76 -11.30 -1.63
CA PRO A 178 7.18 -11.57 -1.50
C PRO A 178 7.48 -12.93 -0.88
N GLU A 179 6.70 -13.38 0.12
CA GLU A 179 6.86 -14.72 0.72
C GLU A 179 6.43 -15.84 -0.23
N LEU A 180 5.35 -15.61 -0.98
CA LEU A 180 4.87 -16.54 -1.99
C LEU A 180 5.88 -16.64 -3.15
N PHE A 181 6.45 -15.54 -3.57
CA PHE A 181 7.49 -15.47 -4.59
C PHE A 181 8.76 -16.22 -4.15
N LEU A 182 9.24 -15.97 -2.92
CA LEU A 182 10.36 -16.73 -2.35
C LEU A 182 10.10 -18.24 -2.35
N ALA A 183 8.90 -18.67 -1.94
CA ALA A 183 8.52 -20.07 -1.98
C ALA A 183 8.51 -20.65 -3.41
N HIS A 184 8.06 -19.88 -4.40
CA HIS A 184 8.11 -20.26 -5.81
C HIS A 184 9.54 -20.33 -6.34
N MET A 185 10.40 -19.38 -5.94
CA MET A 185 11.82 -19.40 -6.34
C MET A 185 12.57 -20.58 -5.75
N GLU A 186 12.34 -20.91 -4.48
CA GLU A 186 12.88 -22.13 -3.87
C GLU A 186 12.41 -23.40 -4.61
N ALA A 187 11.13 -23.46 -4.95
CA ALA A 187 10.59 -24.59 -5.70
C ALA A 187 11.19 -24.69 -7.11
N ALA A 188 11.34 -23.56 -7.80
CA ALA A 188 11.98 -23.50 -9.11
C ALA A 188 13.45 -23.91 -9.03
N THR A 189 14.19 -23.45 -8.03
CA THR A 189 15.59 -23.83 -7.79
C THR A 189 15.72 -25.34 -7.53
N LYS A 190 14.88 -25.89 -6.63
CA LYS A 190 14.86 -27.34 -6.34
C LYS A 190 14.50 -28.17 -7.57
N PHE A 191 13.50 -27.73 -8.33
CA PHE A 191 13.10 -28.40 -9.59
C PHE A 191 14.23 -28.38 -10.60
N TYR A 192 14.88 -27.24 -10.80
CA TYR A 192 16.02 -27.08 -11.69
C TYR A 192 17.19 -27.98 -11.27
N MET A 193 17.57 -27.98 -10.00
CA MET A 193 18.65 -28.82 -9.47
C MET A 193 18.35 -30.32 -9.62
N ASN A 194 17.08 -30.73 -9.45
CA ASN A 194 16.67 -32.11 -9.65
C ASN A 194 16.79 -32.54 -11.13
N ILE A 195 16.27 -31.75 -12.05
CA ILE A 195 16.42 -31.96 -13.49
C ILE A 195 17.90 -32.07 -13.84
N TYR A 196 18.69 -31.10 -13.35
CA TYR A 196 20.13 -31.09 -13.60
C TYR A 196 20.85 -32.32 -13.11
N SER A 197 20.59 -32.77 -11.89
CA SER A 197 21.21 -34.00 -11.32
C SER A 197 20.88 -35.26 -12.13
N HIS A 198 19.70 -35.33 -12.76
CA HIS A 198 19.33 -36.43 -13.66
C HIS A 198 20.04 -36.32 -15.00
N PHE A 199 20.20 -35.10 -15.54
CA PHE A 199 20.95 -34.91 -16.77
C PHE A 199 22.47 -35.10 -16.61
N GLU A 200 23.04 -34.78 -15.46
CA GLU A 200 24.46 -35.05 -15.19
C GLU A 200 24.79 -36.54 -15.16
N LYS A 201 23.86 -37.35 -14.65
CA LYS A 201 23.98 -38.84 -14.68
C LYS A 201 23.92 -39.39 -16.10
N LEU A 202 23.31 -38.70 -17.04
CA LEU A 202 23.23 -39.07 -18.45
C LEU A 202 24.37 -38.47 -19.30
N LYS A 203 25.26 -37.66 -18.70
CA LYS A 203 26.19 -36.77 -19.36
C LYS A 203 27.60 -37.29 -19.54
N ASN A 204 27.74 -38.41 -20.25
CA ASN A 204 29.04 -38.64 -20.91
C ASN A 204 29.12 -38.07 -22.33
N THR A 205 28.12 -37.28 -22.81
CA THR A 205 28.05 -36.99 -24.25
C THR A 205 27.70 -35.56 -24.66
N ILE A 206 27.33 -34.64 -23.77
CA ILE A 206 26.93 -33.26 -24.22
C ILE A 206 27.63 -32.17 -23.39
N LYS A 207 28.45 -31.38 -24.07
CA LYS A 207 29.01 -30.12 -23.54
C LYS A 207 27.89 -29.11 -23.43
N LEU A 208 27.30 -28.92 -22.22
CA LEU A 208 26.49 -27.73 -21.93
C LEU A 208 27.42 -26.65 -21.38
N GLY A 209 27.60 -25.63 -22.21
CA GLY A 209 28.49 -24.50 -21.92
C GLY A 209 27.90 -23.49 -20.92
N ASP A 210 28.40 -22.30 -20.92
CA ASP A 210 28.28 -21.18 -19.97
C ASP A 210 26.88 -20.78 -19.47
N SER A 211 25.80 -21.21 -20.12
CA SER A 211 24.41 -20.85 -19.79
C SER A 211 23.90 -21.25 -18.39
N LYS A 212 24.59 -22.19 -17.72
CA LYS A 212 24.14 -22.73 -16.42
C LYS A 212 24.37 -21.81 -15.24
N ARG A 213 25.50 -21.12 -15.29
CA ARG A 213 25.89 -20.19 -14.24
C ARG A 213 24.97 -18.97 -14.26
N THR A 214 24.66 -18.50 -15.45
CA THR A 214 23.76 -17.36 -15.70
C THR A 214 22.36 -17.63 -15.13
N LEU A 215 21.80 -18.84 -15.33
CA LEU A 215 20.43 -19.14 -14.88
C LEU A 215 20.29 -19.17 -13.36
N LEU A 216 21.24 -19.80 -12.67
CA LEU A 216 21.25 -19.80 -11.20
C LEU A 216 21.54 -18.40 -10.65
N GLU A 217 22.34 -17.61 -11.33
CA GLU A 217 22.59 -16.20 -10.97
C GLU A 217 21.33 -15.36 -11.14
N ILE A 218 20.51 -15.56 -12.19
CA ILE A 218 19.22 -14.89 -12.37
C ILE A 218 18.26 -15.23 -11.24
N ILE A 219 18.07 -16.54 -10.96
CA ILE A 219 17.17 -16.99 -9.88
C ILE A 219 17.63 -16.43 -8.53
N ALA A 220 18.94 -16.46 -8.23
CA ALA A 220 19.49 -15.91 -6.99
C ALA A 220 19.30 -14.38 -6.90
N SER A 221 19.35 -13.66 -8.03
CA SER A 221 19.10 -12.22 -8.05
C SER A 221 17.65 -11.87 -7.74
N TRP A 222 16.71 -12.67 -8.22
CA TRP A 222 15.28 -12.50 -7.91
C TRP A 222 14.96 -12.84 -6.46
N GLU A 223 15.56 -13.90 -5.92
CA GLU A 223 15.45 -14.26 -4.50
C GLU A 223 15.96 -13.11 -3.60
N ALA A 224 17.15 -12.59 -3.90
CA ALA A 224 17.71 -11.44 -3.19
C ALA A 224 16.84 -10.17 -3.30
N LEU A 225 16.20 -9.93 -4.47
CA LEU A 225 15.27 -8.82 -4.65
C LEU A 225 14.03 -8.99 -3.76
N ALA A 226 13.43 -10.18 -3.73
CA ALA A 226 12.27 -10.46 -2.89
C ALA A 226 12.59 -10.29 -1.40
N GLU A 227 13.76 -10.78 -0.93
CA GLU A 227 14.21 -10.57 0.44
C GLU A 227 14.38 -9.08 0.78
N ARG A 228 14.92 -8.28 -0.15
CA ARG A 228 15.06 -6.83 0.04
C ARG A 228 13.70 -6.15 0.14
N ILE A 229 12.72 -6.52 -0.69
CA ILE A 229 11.36 -5.99 -0.64
C ILE A 229 10.72 -6.31 0.72
N VAL A 230 10.83 -7.57 1.19
CA VAL A 230 10.32 -7.98 2.52
C VAL A 230 10.97 -7.17 3.64
N ALA A 231 12.30 -7.04 3.61
CA ALA A 231 13.03 -6.27 4.63
C ALA A 231 12.63 -4.79 4.61
N PHE A 232 12.45 -4.21 3.42
CA PHE A 232 12.04 -2.82 3.25
C PHE A 232 10.65 -2.57 3.83
N ILE A 233 9.62 -3.33 3.45
CA ILE A 233 8.24 -3.11 3.90
C ILE A 233 8.07 -3.38 5.41
N ARG A 234 8.92 -4.21 6.02
CA ARG A 234 8.92 -4.51 7.46
C ARG A 234 9.72 -3.51 8.30
N ASN A 235 10.42 -2.58 7.67
CA ASN A 235 11.19 -1.55 8.38
C ASN A 235 10.25 -0.50 8.97
N ARG A 236 9.90 -0.64 10.25
CA ARG A 236 8.96 0.24 10.98
C ARG A 236 9.44 1.69 11.13
N GLU A 237 10.73 1.94 11.02
CA GLU A 237 11.25 3.30 11.09
C GLU A 237 11.07 4.03 9.75
N ALA A 238 11.28 3.33 8.64
CA ALA A 238 11.20 3.88 7.30
C ALA A 238 9.79 3.81 6.68
N VAL A 239 8.99 2.79 7.03
CA VAL A 239 7.67 2.54 6.43
C VAL A 239 6.58 2.66 7.48
N LYS A 240 5.60 3.52 7.22
CA LYS A 240 4.42 3.73 8.07
C LYS A 240 3.16 3.29 7.37
N TYR A 241 2.39 2.42 8.03
CA TYR A 241 1.06 2.01 7.58
C TYR A 241 -0.01 2.79 8.30
N LEU A 242 -0.94 3.34 7.51
CA LEU A 242 -2.09 4.08 7.98
C LEU A 242 -3.35 3.49 7.36
N VAL A 243 -4.37 3.25 8.18
CA VAL A 243 -5.64 2.71 7.72
C VAL A 243 -6.72 3.78 7.81
N VAL A 244 -7.41 4.01 6.69
CA VAL A 244 -8.58 4.90 6.62
C VAL A 244 -9.83 4.07 6.62
N THR A 245 -10.79 4.40 7.48
CA THR A 245 -12.10 3.75 7.59
C THR A 245 -13.21 4.77 7.75
N ILE A 246 -14.45 4.30 7.73
CA ILE A 246 -15.64 5.08 8.10
C ILE A 246 -16.38 4.36 9.21
N PRO A 247 -17.08 5.06 10.11
CA PRO A 247 -17.74 4.46 11.27
C PRO A 247 -19.07 3.81 10.88
N GLU A 248 -18.99 2.74 10.10
CA GLU A 248 -20.10 1.92 9.63
C GLU A 248 -19.76 0.43 9.72
N ALA A 249 -20.76 -0.45 9.86
CA ALA A 249 -20.58 -1.88 10.07
C ALA A 249 -19.58 -2.55 9.10
N LEU A 250 -19.73 -2.26 7.81
CA LEU A 250 -18.85 -2.84 6.79
C LEU A 250 -17.44 -2.23 6.83
N GLY A 251 -17.33 -0.92 7.11
CA GLY A 251 -16.06 -0.22 7.28
C GLY A 251 -15.25 -0.87 8.39
N VAL A 252 -15.84 -1.02 9.58
CA VAL A 252 -15.19 -1.61 10.76
C VAL A 252 -14.72 -3.05 10.49
N ARG A 253 -15.60 -3.92 9.96
CA ARG A 253 -15.24 -5.32 9.68
C ARG A 253 -14.07 -5.46 8.68
N LEU A 254 -14.05 -4.63 7.64
CA LEU A 254 -12.98 -4.67 6.65
C LEU A 254 -11.68 -4.10 7.22
N THR A 255 -11.77 -3.09 8.09
CA THR A 255 -10.60 -2.54 8.80
C THR A 255 -10.01 -3.59 9.74
N GLU A 256 -10.84 -4.26 10.55
CA GLU A 256 -10.42 -5.34 11.44
C GLU A 256 -9.68 -6.45 10.67
N ARG A 257 -10.28 -6.92 9.58
CA ARG A 257 -9.66 -7.92 8.72
C ARG A 257 -8.33 -7.43 8.14
N MET A 258 -8.28 -6.20 7.65
CA MET A 258 -7.09 -5.61 7.05
C MET A 258 -5.96 -5.49 8.09
N ILE A 259 -6.22 -4.94 9.27
CA ILE A 259 -5.22 -4.79 10.33
C ILE A 259 -4.69 -6.17 10.74
N LYS A 260 -5.58 -7.15 10.96
CA LYS A 260 -5.20 -8.51 11.29
C LYS A 260 -4.28 -9.13 10.23
N GLU A 261 -4.63 -9.04 8.96
CA GLU A 261 -3.81 -9.59 7.87
C GLU A 261 -2.46 -8.86 7.74
N LEU A 262 -2.40 -7.53 7.99
CA LEU A 262 -1.15 -6.78 8.02
C LEU A 262 -0.24 -7.27 9.16
N GLU A 263 -0.78 -7.40 10.36
CA GLU A 263 -0.03 -7.82 11.56
C GLU A 263 0.43 -9.28 11.49
N GLU A 264 -0.37 -10.17 10.91
CA GLU A 264 0.03 -11.56 10.61
C GLU A 264 1.24 -11.63 9.65
N ASN A 265 1.42 -10.61 8.80
CA ASN A 265 2.58 -10.49 7.91
C ASN A 265 3.69 -9.59 8.49
N SER A 266 3.69 -9.38 9.81
CA SER A 266 4.70 -8.58 10.54
C SER A 266 4.72 -7.09 10.15
N LEU A 267 3.61 -6.56 9.65
CA LEU A 267 3.44 -5.16 9.31
C LEU A 267 2.61 -4.47 10.40
N THR A 268 3.12 -3.38 10.94
CA THR A 268 2.47 -2.70 12.08
C THR A 268 1.65 -1.52 11.59
N VAL A 269 0.35 -1.54 11.91
CA VAL A 269 -0.52 -0.37 11.75
C VAL A 269 -0.44 0.47 13.02
N GLU A 270 0.09 1.67 12.91
CA GLU A 270 0.21 2.59 14.06
C GLU A 270 -0.94 3.61 14.09
N ASN A 271 -1.50 3.96 12.93
CA ASN A 271 -2.49 5.03 12.79
C ASN A 271 -3.77 4.54 12.12
N ILE A 272 -4.92 4.94 12.66
CA ILE A 272 -6.24 4.70 12.10
C ILE A 272 -6.94 6.05 11.95
N ILE A 273 -7.39 6.40 10.74
CA ILE A 273 -8.25 7.56 10.51
C ILE A 273 -9.68 7.09 10.33
N ILE A 274 -10.56 7.51 11.22
CA ILE A 274 -12.01 7.32 11.09
C ILE A 274 -12.56 8.56 10.39
N ASN A 275 -12.84 8.45 9.11
CA ASN A 275 -13.29 9.53 8.24
C ASN A 275 -14.82 9.63 8.19
N ASN A 276 -15.32 10.74 7.68
CA ASN A 276 -16.75 11.05 7.51
C ASN A 276 -17.56 11.01 8.82
N VAL A 277 -16.95 11.44 9.91
CA VAL A 277 -17.60 11.52 11.22
C VAL A 277 -18.53 12.74 11.25
N VAL A 278 -19.79 12.52 11.55
CA VAL A 278 -20.77 13.62 11.72
C VAL A 278 -20.46 14.34 13.02
N LYS A 279 -20.23 15.68 12.96
CA LYS A 279 -19.90 16.50 14.11
C LYS A 279 -21.13 17.11 14.74
N ASP A 280 -21.96 17.74 13.91
CA ASP A 280 -23.07 18.58 14.38
C ASP A 280 -24.41 17.82 14.34
N GLU A 281 -25.29 18.11 15.29
CA GLU A 281 -26.64 17.55 15.43
C GLU A 281 -27.71 18.57 15.04
N ASP A 282 -27.50 19.27 13.94
CA ASP A 282 -28.33 20.34 13.45
C ASP A 282 -29.68 19.91 12.88
N CYS A 283 -29.82 18.63 12.54
CA CYS A 283 -31.06 18.04 12.05
C CYS A 283 -31.23 16.59 12.52
N GLU A 284 -32.44 16.05 12.36
CA GLU A 284 -32.77 14.69 12.80
C GLU A 284 -31.93 13.63 12.10
N PHE A 285 -31.61 13.85 10.81
CA PHE A 285 -30.71 12.95 10.06
C PHE A 285 -29.33 12.88 10.70
N HIS A 286 -28.71 14.03 11.02
CA HIS A 286 -27.39 14.07 11.63
C HIS A 286 -27.38 13.47 13.03
N LYS A 287 -28.43 13.70 13.85
CA LYS A 287 -28.55 13.07 15.17
C LYS A 287 -28.59 11.56 15.11
N VAL A 288 -29.45 10.99 14.25
CA VAL A 288 -29.56 9.55 14.09
C VAL A 288 -28.27 8.94 13.55
N ARG A 289 -27.64 9.59 12.56
CA ARG A 289 -26.39 9.12 11.97
C ARG A 289 -25.24 9.18 12.97
N ARG A 290 -25.10 10.26 13.71
CA ARG A 290 -24.08 10.40 14.75
C ARG A 290 -24.21 9.33 15.82
N LYS A 291 -25.40 9.10 16.35
CA LYS A 291 -25.65 8.04 17.33
C LYS A 291 -25.28 6.65 16.81
N MET A 292 -25.53 6.38 15.52
CA MET A 292 -25.09 5.15 14.88
C MET A 292 -23.56 5.08 14.78
N GLN A 293 -22.91 6.17 14.40
CA GLN A 293 -21.46 6.26 14.24
C GLN A 293 -20.72 6.12 15.57
N GLU A 294 -21.20 6.72 16.66
CA GLU A 294 -20.61 6.64 18.00
C GLU A 294 -20.38 5.19 18.43
N ARG A 295 -21.35 4.30 18.17
CA ARG A 295 -21.20 2.88 18.46
C ARG A 295 -20.01 2.23 17.74
N TYR A 296 -19.78 2.58 16.46
CA TYR A 296 -18.68 2.01 15.67
C TYR A 296 -17.34 2.67 16.01
N ILE A 297 -17.33 3.95 16.34
CA ILE A 297 -16.14 4.65 16.83
C ILE A 297 -15.70 4.01 18.14
N GLN A 298 -16.62 3.82 19.09
CA GLN A 298 -16.31 3.16 20.36
C GLN A 298 -15.77 1.74 20.16
N LEU A 299 -16.36 0.96 19.26
CA LEU A 299 -15.87 -0.38 18.94
C LEU A 299 -14.42 -0.38 18.43
N ILE A 300 -14.06 0.57 17.56
CA ILE A 300 -12.68 0.71 17.06
C ILE A 300 -11.74 1.13 18.20
N GLN A 301 -12.18 2.05 19.07
CA GLN A 301 -11.38 2.51 20.21
C GLN A 301 -11.18 1.41 21.26
N ASP A 302 -12.17 0.58 21.50
CA ASP A 302 -12.07 -0.53 22.45
C ASP A 302 -11.10 -1.61 21.97
N VAL A 303 -11.09 -1.88 20.65
CA VAL A 303 -10.24 -2.92 20.06
C VAL A 303 -8.82 -2.42 19.77
N TYR A 304 -8.67 -1.16 19.37
CA TYR A 304 -7.41 -0.59 18.88
C TYR A 304 -6.96 0.66 19.67
N GLY A 305 -7.34 0.78 20.94
CA GLY A 305 -7.04 1.96 21.77
C GLY A 305 -5.56 2.19 22.04
N GLU A 306 -4.69 1.21 21.77
CA GLU A 306 -3.23 1.36 21.79
C GLU A 306 -2.68 2.04 20.54
N LYS A 307 -3.46 2.10 19.44
CA LYS A 307 -3.09 2.77 18.20
C LYS A 307 -3.50 4.24 18.24
N ASN A 308 -2.86 5.05 17.42
CA ASN A 308 -3.26 6.43 17.24
C ASN A 308 -4.53 6.50 16.37
N ILE A 309 -5.67 6.82 16.98
CA ILE A 309 -6.98 6.88 16.31
C ILE A 309 -7.38 8.33 16.13
N MET A 310 -7.56 8.75 14.88
CA MET A 310 -7.96 10.10 14.52
C MET A 310 -9.37 10.14 13.97
N LEU A 311 -10.16 11.13 14.40
CA LEU A 311 -11.49 11.39 13.86
C LEU A 311 -11.44 12.55 12.87
N LEU A 312 -11.75 12.26 11.61
CA LEU A 312 -11.87 13.27 10.56
C LEU A 312 -13.35 13.50 10.26
N HIS A 313 -13.79 14.71 10.59
CA HIS A 313 -15.20 15.07 10.44
C HIS A 313 -15.60 15.23 8.97
N LEU A 314 -16.84 14.87 8.67
CA LEU A 314 -17.46 15.08 7.37
C LEU A 314 -17.38 16.55 6.97
N SER A 315 -16.84 16.81 5.79
CA SER A 315 -16.82 18.17 5.22
C SER A 315 -18.15 18.45 4.52
N PRO A 316 -18.71 19.65 4.68
CA PRO A 316 -19.88 20.07 3.91
C PRO A 316 -19.55 20.37 2.43
N TYR A 317 -18.27 20.43 2.10
CA TYR A 317 -17.76 20.70 0.76
C TYR A 317 -16.97 19.52 0.21
N GLU A 318 -16.92 19.41 -1.09
CA GLU A 318 -16.00 18.51 -1.77
C GLU A 318 -14.54 18.93 -1.47
N ILE A 319 -13.68 17.96 -1.18
CA ILE A 319 -12.27 18.19 -0.90
C ILE A 319 -11.51 18.12 -2.22
N LYS A 320 -11.31 19.29 -2.84
CA LYS A 320 -10.52 19.47 -4.08
C LYS A 320 -9.68 20.74 -4.01
N GLY A 321 -8.58 20.72 -4.72
CA GLY A 321 -7.61 21.80 -4.75
C GLY A 321 -6.76 21.95 -3.49
N PRO A 322 -5.60 22.59 -3.60
CA PRO A 322 -4.60 22.67 -2.52
C PRO A 322 -5.13 23.29 -1.22
N GLU A 323 -6.02 24.28 -1.28
CA GLU A 323 -6.56 24.96 -0.10
C GLU A 323 -7.42 24.02 0.75
N ARG A 324 -8.32 23.27 0.13
CA ARG A 324 -9.20 22.32 0.83
C ARG A 324 -8.41 21.13 1.38
N ILE A 325 -7.43 20.66 0.62
CA ILE A 325 -6.51 19.61 1.06
C ILE A 325 -5.71 20.09 2.29
N ALA A 326 -5.26 21.35 2.31
CA ALA A 326 -4.54 21.94 3.45
C ALA A 326 -5.42 22.04 4.71
N GLU A 327 -6.73 22.32 4.58
CA GLU A 327 -7.67 22.29 5.71
C GLU A 327 -7.75 20.90 6.35
N VAL A 328 -7.81 19.84 5.52
CA VAL A 328 -7.80 18.45 6.00
C VAL A 328 -6.45 18.10 6.62
N ALA A 329 -5.36 18.49 5.97
CA ALA A 329 -4.00 18.30 6.48
C ALA A 329 -3.83 18.90 7.88
N LYS A 330 -4.32 20.12 8.10
CA LYS A 330 -4.30 20.76 9.41
C LYS A 330 -5.02 19.94 10.47
N LYS A 331 -6.20 19.38 10.15
CA LYS A 331 -6.98 18.55 11.08
C LYS A 331 -6.28 17.21 11.40
N LEU A 332 -5.55 16.64 10.45
CA LEU A 332 -4.84 15.38 10.63
C LEU A 332 -3.57 15.50 11.48
N PHE A 333 -2.98 16.70 11.58
CA PHE A 333 -1.71 16.91 12.28
C PHE A 333 -1.83 17.80 13.55
N GLN A 334 -3.04 18.22 13.90
CA GLN A 334 -3.36 18.88 15.18
C GLN A 334 -3.68 17.84 16.24
#